data_bc4446f64988b4fa991ed4803eef4ff1
#
_entry.id   bc4446f64988b4fa991ed4803eef4ff1
#
_cell.length_a   1.000
_cell.length_b   1.000
_cell.length_c   1.000
_cell.angle_alpha   90.00
_cell.angle_beta   90.00
_cell.angle_gamma   90.00
#
_symmetry.space_group_name_H-M   'P 1'
#
loop_
_entity.id
_entity.type
_entity.pdbx_description
1 polymer ?
#
loop_
_entity_poly.entity_id
_entity_poly.type
_entity_poly.pdbx_seq_one_letter_code
_entity_poly.pdbx_strand_id
1 'polypeptide(L)'
;NLALQTTKPGVEFFANRGANGIDGLVSTFLGTSASHRGECWLIVGDLSTLYDLAAPWIIAQMDHPKLRIVVINNGGGKIFSRVNNLRSLSEKALGVIENRHSLSFEPWAQMWGLEYVQTDDVRDLEDLLQVPIVIEIKPDPLQTETFWRDWQKPVIRPR
;
A
#
# COMPACT_ATOMS: atom_id res chain seq x y z
N ASN A 1 9.23 4.00 9.96
CA ASN A 1 9.13 3.64 11.40
C ASN A 1 8.04 4.39 12.17
N LEU A 2 7.30 5.34 11.56
CA LEU A 2 6.18 6.04 12.21
C LEU A 2 5.01 5.09 12.51
N ALA A 3 4.73 4.13 11.64
CA ALA A 3 3.66 3.15 11.84
C ALA A 3 3.88 2.21 13.05
N LEU A 4 5.13 2.07 13.50
CA LEU A 4 5.47 1.21 14.65
C LEU A 4 5.35 1.92 16.00
N GLN A 5 4.91 3.18 16.02
CA GLN A 5 4.75 3.96 17.25
C GLN A 5 3.32 3.98 17.79
N THR A 6 2.39 3.25 17.15
CA THR A 6 1.05 3.15 17.71
C THR A 6 1.09 2.27 18.95
N THR A 7 0.75 2.84 20.07
CA THR A 7 0.75 2.19 21.38
C THR A 7 -0.59 1.53 21.71
N LYS A 8 -1.43 1.27 20.69
CA LYS A 8 -2.73 0.64 20.95
C LYS A 8 -2.52 -0.83 21.37
N PRO A 9 -2.86 -1.22 22.58
CA PRO A 9 -2.70 -2.60 23.03
C PRO A 9 -3.47 -3.57 22.14
N GLY A 10 -2.86 -4.73 21.85
CA GLY A 10 -3.51 -5.79 21.06
C GLY A 10 -3.39 -5.65 19.54
N VAL A 11 -2.61 -4.70 19.03
CA VAL A 11 -2.28 -4.62 17.61
C VAL A 11 -0.86 -5.11 17.38
N GLU A 12 -0.73 -6.14 16.53
CA GLU A 12 0.57 -6.66 16.10
C GLU A 12 0.95 -6.09 14.73
N PHE A 13 2.22 -5.71 14.58
CA PHE A 13 2.73 -5.13 13.33
C PHE A 13 3.83 -6.01 12.75
N PHE A 14 3.69 -6.31 11.46
CA PHE A 14 4.66 -7.06 10.68
C PHE A 14 5.16 -6.22 9.52
N ALA A 15 6.41 -6.39 9.14
CA ALA A 15 6.97 -5.75 7.96
C ALA A 15 8.01 -6.68 7.32
N ASN A 16 7.90 -6.86 6.00
CA ASN A 16 8.94 -7.55 5.26
C ASN A 16 10.20 -6.69 5.26
N ARG A 17 11.28 -7.24 5.75
CA ARG A 17 12.59 -6.58 5.86
C ARG A 17 13.68 -7.54 5.38
N GLY A 18 14.78 -6.99 4.87
CA GLY A 18 15.94 -7.75 4.39
C GLY A 18 16.24 -7.41 2.95
N ALA A 19 15.87 -8.25 1.99
CA ALA A 19 16.02 -7.93 0.58
C ALA A 19 15.14 -6.75 0.16
N ASN A 20 15.64 -5.89 -0.73
CA ASN A 20 14.88 -4.74 -1.25
C ASN A 20 14.01 -5.18 -2.44
N GLY A 21 13.12 -6.16 -2.23
CA GLY A 21 12.12 -6.59 -3.20
C GLY A 21 10.76 -5.93 -2.96
N ILE A 22 9.94 -5.90 -3.99
CA ILE A 22 8.55 -5.42 -3.93
C ILE A 22 7.54 -6.53 -4.24
N ASP A 23 8.03 -7.71 -4.58
CA ASP A 23 7.27 -8.93 -4.85
C ASP A 23 6.95 -9.70 -3.56
N GLY A 24 5.90 -10.53 -3.61
CA GLY A 24 5.54 -11.44 -2.53
C GLY A 24 4.94 -10.79 -1.28
N LEU A 25 4.61 -9.49 -1.28
CA LEU A 25 4.07 -8.82 -0.10
C LEU A 25 2.64 -9.24 0.20
N VAL A 26 1.79 -9.36 -0.83
CA VAL A 26 0.41 -9.85 -0.69
C VAL A 26 0.43 -11.33 -0.27
N SER A 27 1.27 -12.14 -0.92
CA SER A 27 1.44 -13.57 -0.57
C SER A 27 1.89 -13.77 0.88
N THR A 28 2.86 -12.98 1.36
CA THR A 28 3.32 -13.03 2.75
C THR A 28 2.21 -12.65 3.72
N PHE A 29 1.46 -11.58 3.40
CA PHE A 29 0.31 -11.16 4.21
C PHE A 29 -0.75 -12.26 4.30
N LEU A 30 -1.13 -12.86 3.18
CA LEU A 30 -2.14 -13.92 3.16
C LEU A 30 -1.66 -15.15 3.96
N GLY A 31 -0.39 -15.54 3.80
CA GLY A 31 0.20 -16.64 4.56
C GLY A 31 0.21 -16.40 6.08
N THR A 32 0.57 -15.19 6.51
CA THR A 32 0.55 -14.84 7.94
C THR A 32 -0.88 -14.70 8.48
N SER A 33 -1.81 -14.24 7.66
CA SER A 33 -3.21 -14.06 8.04
C SER A 33 -3.98 -15.39 8.15
N ALA A 34 -3.52 -16.45 7.51
CA ALA A 34 -4.23 -17.74 7.46
C ALA A 34 -4.46 -18.37 8.85
N SER A 35 -3.61 -18.08 9.82
CA SER A 35 -3.73 -18.56 11.20
C SER A 35 -4.44 -17.59 12.14
N HIS A 36 -4.75 -16.36 11.68
CA HIS A 36 -5.38 -15.33 12.50
C HIS A 36 -6.91 -15.37 12.40
N ARG A 37 -7.59 -15.24 13.54
CA ARG A 37 -9.05 -15.17 13.62
C ARG A 37 -9.59 -13.73 13.68
N GLY A 38 -8.71 -12.78 13.93
CA GLY A 38 -9.00 -11.36 13.99
C GLY A 38 -8.96 -10.68 12.62
N GLU A 39 -9.16 -9.38 12.60
CA GLU A 39 -8.96 -8.58 11.40
C GLU A 39 -7.48 -8.48 11.06
N CYS A 40 -7.17 -8.68 9.79
CA CYS A 40 -5.83 -8.55 9.26
C CYS A 40 -5.80 -7.44 8.20
N TRP A 41 -4.88 -6.50 8.34
CA TRP A 41 -4.71 -5.37 7.45
C TRP A 41 -3.37 -5.43 6.73
N LEU A 42 -3.39 -5.29 5.41
CA LEU A 42 -2.21 -5.04 4.59
C LEU A 42 -2.22 -3.59 4.11
N ILE A 43 -1.09 -2.90 4.22
CA ILE A 43 -0.87 -1.61 3.55
C ILE A 43 0.27 -1.82 2.57
N VAL A 44 -0.01 -1.65 1.29
CA VAL A 44 0.91 -2.00 0.20
C VAL A 44 0.85 -0.96 -0.91
N GLY A 45 1.95 -0.76 -1.64
CA GLY A 45 1.98 0.11 -2.81
C GLY A 45 1.44 -0.59 -4.06
N ASP A 46 1.02 0.22 -5.05
CA ASP A 46 0.51 -0.23 -6.34
C ASP A 46 1.44 -1.20 -7.07
N LEU A 47 2.71 -0.83 -7.26
CA LEU A 47 3.67 -1.71 -7.94
C LEU A 47 3.86 -3.04 -7.20
N SER A 48 3.94 -3.01 -5.87
CA SER A 48 4.06 -4.24 -5.08
C SER A 48 2.86 -5.15 -5.25
N THR A 49 1.65 -4.58 -5.37
CA THR A 49 0.43 -5.33 -5.65
C THR A 49 0.47 -5.92 -7.06
N LEU A 50 0.93 -5.14 -8.06
CA LEU A 50 1.07 -5.61 -9.44
C LEU A 50 2.05 -6.77 -9.60
N TYR A 51 3.10 -6.82 -8.79
CA TYR A 51 4.06 -7.92 -8.78
C TYR A 51 3.54 -9.20 -8.11
N ASP A 52 2.37 -9.14 -7.46
CA ASP A 52 1.82 -10.26 -6.68
C ASP A 52 0.31 -10.50 -6.98
N LEU A 53 -0.12 -10.20 -8.21
CA LEU A 53 -1.53 -10.22 -8.63
C LEU A 53 -2.24 -11.56 -8.43
N ALA A 54 -1.50 -12.68 -8.50
CA ALA A 54 -2.08 -14.00 -8.37
C ALA A 54 -2.24 -14.46 -6.90
N ALA A 55 -1.67 -13.74 -5.94
CA ALA A 55 -1.67 -14.16 -4.53
C ALA A 55 -3.08 -14.43 -3.95
N PRO A 56 -4.13 -13.66 -4.27
CA PRO A 56 -5.45 -13.86 -3.64
C PRO A 56 -6.16 -15.16 -3.98
N TRP A 57 -5.68 -15.95 -4.95
CA TRP A 57 -6.29 -17.25 -5.26
C TRP A 57 -6.43 -18.17 -4.03
N ILE A 58 -5.58 -17.99 -3.01
CA ILE A 58 -5.60 -18.77 -1.77
C ILE A 58 -6.78 -18.39 -0.85
N ILE A 59 -7.35 -17.18 -1.01
CA ILE A 59 -8.40 -16.66 -0.12
C ILE A 59 -9.61 -17.59 -0.10
N ALA A 60 -9.95 -18.19 -1.25
CA ALA A 60 -11.05 -19.14 -1.34
C ALA A 60 -10.84 -20.43 -0.50
N GLN A 61 -9.61 -20.68 -0.04
CA GLN A 61 -9.24 -21.83 0.78
C GLN A 61 -9.06 -21.47 2.26
N MET A 62 -9.25 -20.19 2.62
CA MET A 62 -9.13 -19.71 3.99
C MET A 62 -10.47 -19.78 4.72
N ASP A 63 -10.46 -20.17 5.98
CA ASP A 63 -11.65 -20.18 6.83
C ASP A 63 -11.98 -18.76 7.29
N HIS A 64 -13.07 -18.21 6.76
CA HIS A 64 -13.62 -16.89 7.17
C HIS A 64 -12.59 -15.74 7.22
N PRO A 65 -11.90 -15.44 6.12
CA PRO A 65 -10.84 -14.46 6.13
C PRO A 65 -11.37 -13.04 6.36
N LYS A 66 -10.92 -12.39 7.43
CA LYS A 66 -11.24 -10.98 7.73
C LYS A 66 -10.09 -10.09 7.24
N LEU A 67 -9.97 -9.96 5.92
CA LEU A 67 -8.83 -9.32 5.27
C LEU A 67 -9.21 -7.95 4.73
N ARG A 68 -8.38 -6.95 5.00
CA ARG A 68 -8.42 -5.63 4.37
C ARG A 68 -7.08 -5.36 3.69
N ILE A 69 -7.12 -5.21 2.38
CA ILE A 69 -5.95 -4.94 1.55
C ILE A 69 -6.02 -3.49 1.09
N VAL A 70 -5.25 -2.62 1.72
CA VAL A 70 -5.14 -1.20 1.39
C VAL A 70 -4.04 -1.02 0.36
N VAL A 71 -4.41 -0.67 -0.87
CA VAL A 71 -3.48 -0.39 -1.96
C VAL A 71 -3.32 1.13 -2.10
N ILE A 72 -2.11 1.63 -1.82
CA ILE A 72 -1.75 3.03 -2.09
C ILE A 72 -1.36 3.15 -3.55
N ASN A 73 -2.30 3.59 -4.38
CA ASN A 73 -2.10 3.72 -5.82
C ASN A 73 -1.72 5.16 -6.18
N ASN A 74 -0.43 5.43 -6.22
CA ASN A 74 0.12 6.72 -6.63
C ASN A 74 0.61 6.75 -8.09
N GLY A 75 0.32 5.70 -8.86
CA GLY A 75 0.61 5.57 -10.30
C GLY A 75 2.07 5.23 -10.60
N GLY A 76 2.72 4.42 -9.74
CA GLY A 76 4.07 3.89 -9.98
C GLY A 76 5.08 4.17 -8.87
N GLY A 77 6.34 3.86 -9.13
CA GLY A 77 7.43 3.94 -8.16
C GLY A 77 7.89 5.36 -7.86
N LYS A 78 7.05 6.20 -7.29
CA LYS A 78 7.33 7.63 -7.01
C LYS A 78 8.51 7.87 -6.06
N ILE A 79 8.99 6.84 -5.37
CA ILE A 79 10.21 6.92 -4.58
C ILE A 79 11.42 7.34 -5.43
N PHE A 80 11.48 6.94 -6.70
CA PHE A 80 12.63 7.22 -7.57
C PHE A 80 12.77 8.69 -7.91
N SER A 81 11.69 9.47 -8.03
CA SER A 81 11.76 10.92 -8.22
C SER A 81 12.37 11.67 -7.03
N ARG A 82 12.50 11.00 -5.88
CA ARG A 82 13.06 11.59 -4.65
C ARG A 82 14.53 11.22 -4.42
N VAL A 83 15.08 10.35 -5.27
CA VAL A 83 16.50 9.99 -5.25
C VAL A 83 17.32 11.08 -5.96
N ASN A 84 18.24 11.72 -5.26
CA ASN A 84 18.98 12.87 -5.77
C ASN A 84 19.67 12.61 -7.12
N ASN A 85 20.28 11.44 -7.28
CA ASN A 85 21.02 11.06 -8.50
C ASN A 85 20.11 10.82 -9.71
N LEU A 86 18.79 10.64 -9.49
CA LEU A 86 17.81 10.39 -10.56
C LEU A 86 17.05 11.66 -10.97
N ARG A 87 17.17 12.75 -10.21
CA ARG A 87 16.49 14.03 -10.51
C ARG A 87 16.95 14.70 -11.81
N SER A 88 18.14 14.39 -12.27
CA SER A 88 18.69 14.92 -13.52
C SER A 88 18.25 14.15 -14.78
N LEU A 89 17.53 13.06 -14.60
CA LEU A 89 17.03 12.27 -15.73
C LEU A 89 15.95 13.00 -16.50
N SER A 90 15.86 12.70 -17.81
CA SER A 90 14.74 13.18 -18.62
C SER A 90 13.41 12.61 -18.10
N GLU A 91 12.31 13.34 -18.32
CA GLU A 91 10.96 12.91 -17.93
C GLU A 91 10.61 11.52 -18.49
N LYS A 92 11.03 11.24 -19.72
CA LYS A 92 10.84 9.92 -20.35
C LYS A 92 11.60 8.82 -19.61
N ALA A 93 12.87 9.05 -19.27
CA ALA A 93 13.68 8.08 -18.54
C ALA A 93 13.18 7.84 -17.13
N LEU A 94 12.78 8.91 -16.43
CA LEU A 94 12.19 8.82 -15.11
C LEU A 94 10.87 8.04 -15.14
N GLY A 95 10.01 8.27 -16.14
CA GLY A 95 8.76 7.55 -16.30
C GLY A 95 8.94 6.04 -16.48
N VAL A 96 10.01 5.62 -17.17
CA VAL A 96 10.35 4.19 -17.30
C VAL A 96 10.82 3.61 -15.97
N ILE A 97 11.68 4.31 -15.24
CA ILE A 97 12.20 3.85 -13.93
C ILE A 97 11.08 3.78 -12.90
N GLU A 98 10.18 4.77 -12.89
CA GLU A 98 9.02 4.80 -12.02
C GLU A 98 7.97 3.75 -12.41
N ASN A 99 8.09 3.13 -13.59
CA ASN A 99 7.09 2.19 -14.09
C ASN A 99 5.67 2.77 -14.01
N ARG A 100 5.51 3.99 -14.54
CA ARG A 100 4.27 4.78 -14.42
C ARG A 100 3.09 4.08 -15.09
N HIS A 101 1.95 4.12 -14.42
CA HIS A 101 0.70 3.56 -14.92
C HIS A 101 -0.52 4.36 -14.44
N SER A 102 -1.69 4.05 -15.04
CA SER A 102 -3.00 4.58 -14.68
C SER A 102 -4.01 3.48 -14.35
N LEU A 103 -3.52 2.34 -13.87
CA LEU A 103 -4.36 1.19 -13.57
C LEU A 103 -5.24 1.43 -12.36
N SER A 104 -6.40 0.74 -12.33
CA SER A 104 -7.24 0.59 -11.14
C SER A 104 -7.17 -0.84 -10.64
N PHE A 105 -7.31 -1.04 -9.34
CA PHE A 105 -7.35 -2.36 -8.71
C PHE A 105 -8.76 -2.93 -8.58
N GLU A 106 -9.80 -2.23 -9.04
CA GLU A 106 -11.16 -2.75 -9.08
C GLU A 106 -11.28 -4.06 -9.88
N PRO A 107 -10.76 -4.17 -11.14
CA PRO A 107 -10.80 -5.43 -11.89
C PRO A 107 -10.05 -6.56 -11.18
N TRP A 108 -8.98 -6.25 -10.46
CA TRP A 108 -8.24 -7.23 -9.68
C TRP A 108 -9.06 -7.76 -8.50
N ALA A 109 -9.73 -6.88 -7.75
CA ALA A 109 -10.63 -7.27 -6.69
C ALA A 109 -11.78 -8.15 -7.22
N GLN A 110 -12.40 -7.74 -8.31
CA GLN A 110 -13.49 -8.50 -8.97
C GLN A 110 -13.04 -9.88 -9.45
N MET A 111 -11.83 -10.00 -10.02
CA MET A 111 -11.26 -11.27 -10.46
C MET A 111 -11.25 -12.32 -9.33
N TRP A 112 -11.00 -11.90 -8.10
CA TRP A 112 -10.87 -12.76 -6.93
C TRP A 112 -12.12 -12.78 -6.04
N GLY A 113 -13.21 -12.14 -6.47
CA GLY A 113 -14.46 -12.08 -5.70
C GLY A 113 -14.34 -11.30 -4.39
N LEU A 114 -13.45 -10.30 -4.36
CA LEU A 114 -13.25 -9.42 -3.22
C LEU A 114 -14.13 -8.18 -3.37
N GLU A 115 -14.65 -7.67 -2.27
CA GLU A 115 -15.25 -6.35 -2.23
C GLU A 115 -14.23 -5.27 -2.60
N TYR A 116 -14.71 -4.15 -3.14
CA TYR A 116 -13.85 -3.06 -3.56
C TYR A 116 -14.42 -1.71 -3.19
N VAL A 117 -13.54 -0.83 -2.72
CA VAL A 117 -13.83 0.59 -2.54
C VAL A 117 -12.63 1.43 -2.95
N GLN A 118 -12.87 2.56 -3.61
CA GLN A 118 -11.87 3.59 -3.83
C GLN A 118 -12.21 4.81 -2.97
N THR A 119 -11.24 5.31 -2.24
CA THR A 119 -11.37 6.53 -1.44
C THR A 119 -10.09 7.33 -1.43
N ASP A 120 -10.17 8.62 -1.17
CA ASP A 120 -9.05 9.50 -0.83
C ASP A 120 -9.06 9.92 0.65
N ASP A 121 -10.09 9.50 1.40
CA ASP A 121 -10.24 9.81 2.82
C ASP A 121 -10.15 8.55 3.69
N VAL A 122 -9.16 8.54 4.59
CA VAL A 122 -8.98 7.42 5.53
C VAL A 122 -10.14 7.28 6.53
N ARG A 123 -10.96 8.30 6.71
CA ARG A 123 -12.15 8.25 7.61
C ARG A 123 -13.22 7.33 7.07
N ASP A 124 -13.30 7.17 5.75
CA ASP A 124 -14.26 6.26 5.12
C ASP A 124 -13.98 4.79 5.44
N LEU A 125 -12.79 4.47 6.00
CA LEU A 125 -12.41 3.11 6.35
C LEU A 125 -13.08 2.60 7.63
N GLU A 126 -13.61 3.49 8.47
CA GLU A 126 -14.23 3.13 9.75
C GLU A 126 -15.55 2.36 9.57
N ASP A 127 -16.29 2.65 8.48
CA ASP A 127 -17.63 2.08 8.21
C ASP A 127 -17.59 0.84 7.30
N LEU A 128 -16.43 0.36 6.90
CA LEU A 128 -16.30 -0.79 6.00
C LEU A 128 -16.53 -2.10 6.76
N LEU A 129 -17.76 -2.63 6.65
CA LEU A 129 -18.18 -3.85 7.35
C LEU A 129 -17.90 -5.13 6.58
N GLN A 130 -17.86 -5.07 5.24
CA GLN A 130 -17.68 -6.26 4.40
C GLN A 130 -16.21 -6.64 4.28
N VAL A 131 -15.93 -7.93 4.33
CA VAL A 131 -14.58 -8.51 4.18
C VAL A 131 -14.72 -9.89 3.50
N PRO A 132 -13.73 -10.34 2.71
CA PRO A 132 -12.48 -9.64 2.38
C PRO A 132 -12.66 -8.47 1.41
N ILE A 133 -11.90 -7.41 1.57
CA ILE A 133 -12.04 -6.17 0.78
C ILE A 133 -10.69 -5.60 0.31
N VAL A 134 -10.68 -5.05 -0.89
CA VAL A 134 -9.62 -4.21 -1.43
C VAL A 134 -10.03 -2.73 -1.30
N ILE A 135 -9.18 -1.94 -0.70
CA ILE A 135 -9.35 -0.51 -0.50
C ILE A 135 -8.27 0.21 -1.30
N GLU A 136 -8.65 0.85 -2.40
CA GLU A 136 -7.73 1.61 -3.22
C GLU A 136 -7.71 3.08 -2.78
N ILE A 137 -6.56 3.55 -2.32
CA ILE A 137 -6.34 4.96 -1.98
C ILE A 137 -5.50 5.60 -3.09
N LYS A 138 -6.05 6.66 -3.71
CA LYS A 138 -5.35 7.47 -4.71
C LYS A 138 -4.95 8.81 -4.11
N PRO A 139 -3.70 8.94 -3.61
CA PRO A 139 -3.24 10.19 -3.02
C PRO A 139 -3.23 11.33 -4.03
N ASP A 140 -3.66 12.52 -3.59
CA ASP A 140 -3.53 13.72 -4.40
C ASP A 140 -2.05 14.07 -4.63
N PRO A 141 -1.58 14.21 -5.90
CA PRO A 141 -0.18 14.47 -6.19
C PRO A 141 0.33 15.81 -5.63
N LEU A 142 -0.50 16.88 -5.64
CA LEU A 142 -0.10 18.20 -5.18
C LEU A 142 0.02 18.24 -3.66
N GLN A 143 -0.90 17.61 -2.96
CA GLN A 143 -0.84 17.47 -1.51
C GLN A 143 0.37 16.61 -1.10
N THR A 144 0.63 15.53 -1.83
CA THR A 144 1.80 14.68 -1.61
C THR A 144 3.10 15.46 -1.78
N GLU A 145 3.25 16.26 -2.83
CA GLU A 145 4.43 17.11 -3.03
C GLU A 145 4.58 18.17 -1.94
N THR A 146 3.49 18.77 -1.52
CA THR A 146 3.47 19.75 -0.43
C THR A 146 3.94 19.10 0.88
N PHE A 147 3.41 17.94 1.22
CA PHE A 147 3.83 17.17 2.40
C PHE A 147 5.33 16.89 2.40
N TRP A 148 5.88 16.38 1.30
CA TRP A 148 7.31 16.06 1.22
C TRP A 148 8.19 17.30 1.28
N ARG A 149 7.79 18.41 0.68
CA ARG A 149 8.50 19.68 0.78
C ARG A 149 8.54 20.19 2.22
N ASP A 150 7.44 20.05 2.94
CA ASP A 150 7.36 20.51 4.33
C ASP A 150 8.12 19.57 5.27
N TRP A 151 8.07 18.25 5.01
CA TRP A 151 8.82 17.24 5.76
C TRP A 151 10.33 17.41 5.67
N GLN A 152 10.85 17.92 4.55
CA GLN A 152 12.28 18.15 4.34
C GLN A 152 12.80 19.44 5.00
N LYS A 153 11.92 20.30 5.51
CA LYS A 153 12.34 21.51 6.23
C LYS A 153 13.05 21.12 7.53
N PRO A 154 14.19 21.76 7.87
CA PRO A 154 14.86 21.52 9.14
C PRO A 154 13.91 21.79 10.30
N VAL A 155 13.77 20.86 11.23
CA VAL A 155 13.08 21.10 12.49
C VAL A 155 13.95 22.02 13.32
N ILE A 156 13.62 23.31 13.36
CA ILE A 156 14.25 24.27 14.30
C ILE A 156 13.75 23.88 15.69
N ARG A 157 14.57 23.14 16.44
CA ARG A 157 14.29 22.92 17.85
C ARG A 157 14.61 24.24 18.58
N PRO A 158 13.66 24.84 19.29
CA PRO A 158 13.97 25.96 20.14
C PRO A 158 15.01 25.49 21.19
N ARG A 159 16.04 26.33 21.40
CA ARG A 159 17.07 26.11 22.42
C ARG A 159 16.50 26.26 23.81
#